data_089bc48652bd96a5faa7492fe879d59b
#
_entry.id   089bc48652bd96a5faa7492fe879d59b
#
_cell.length_a   1.000
_cell.length_b   1.000
_cell.length_c   1.000
_cell.angle_alpha   90.00
_cell.angle_beta   90.00
_cell.angle_gamma   90.00
#
_symmetry.space_group_name_H-M   'P 1'
#
loop_
_entity.id
_entity.type
_entity.pdbx_description
1 polymer ?
#
loop_
_entity_poly.entity_id
_entity_poly.type
_entity_poly.pdbx_seq_one_letter_code
_entity_poly.pdbx_strand_id
1 'polypeptide(L)'
;SCYMARHPGKPLSNAIKKGFKLALENADTYELAKYQASNRDLSLVDIVNLVHPKPSKEMASTFAKLMKGELKQFNTVEDKNTKAGQEVALHVKEGRMTKAEAEVVLAEAKEDNYAELIETRKIGYLALIRNLRNILKTGAKAELIKSACDLLIDEKMIKKSLVFPHQIDLALEIMLDEFGTKATPFVKALNTAYELAIPNLTELFTNGKTAVVFDSSGSMSTSIRLSNNKSGSEAAIAKAALIAATLAKGINADVYHFADRCASISYNPLDSVNTLKKQFIAKQGSVGYGTNFGDIFSKLGKGYTRVFIISDMQSGHGIVGKEGNSHIYAI
;
A
#
# COMPACT_ATOMS: atom_id res chain seq x y z
N SER A 1 -17.78 2.34 -0.69
CA SER A 1 -18.31 2.94 -1.94
C SER A 1 -18.08 2.03 -3.15
N CYS A 2 -16.89 1.45 -3.36
CA CYS A 2 -16.62 0.56 -4.52
C CYS A 2 -17.58 -0.63 -4.63
N TYR A 3 -17.98 -1.24 -3.52
CA TYR A 3 -18.95 -2.35 -3.55
C TYR A 3 -20.32 -1.87 -4.01
N MET A 4 -20.80 -0.74 -3.48
CA MET A 4 -22.13 -0.20 -3.85
C MET A 4 -22.15 0.33 -5.28
N ALA A 5 -21.06 0.92 -5.75
CA ALA A 5 -20.92 1.35 -7.13
C ALA A 5 -20.95 0.18 -8.13
N ARG A 6 -20.36 -0.96 -7.77
CA ARG A 6 -20.34 -2.18 -8.59
C ARG A 6 -21.64 -3.00 -8.50
N HIS A 7 -22.46 -2.76 -7.47
CA HIS A 7 -23.71 -3.48 -7.21
C HIS A 7 -24.86 -2.53 -6.88
N PRO A 8 -25.25 -1.64 -7.83
CA PRO A 8 -26.31 -0.66 -7.59
C PRO A 8 -27.62 -1.40 -7.22
N GLY A 9 -28.27 -0.94 -6.16
CA GLY A 9 -29.52 -1.52 -5.67
C GLY A 9 -29.41 -2.81 -4.85
N LYS A 10 -28.21 -3.39 -4.69
CA LYS A 10 -28.04 -4.57 -3.82
C LYS A 10 -27.68 -4.13 -2.39
N PRO A 11 -28.35 -4.66 -1.36
CA PRO A 11 -28.00 -4.39 0.02
C PRO A 11 -26.62 -4.97 0.36
N LEU A 12 -25.90 -4.31 1.29
CA LEU A 12 -24.66 -4.87 1.83
C LEU A 12 -24.91 -6.22 2.49
N SER A 13 -24.05 -7.18 2.24
CA SER A 13 -24.13 -8.50 2.87
C SER A 13 -24.00 -8.38 4.39
N ASN A 14 -24.61 -9.32 5.13
CA ASN A 14 -24.53 -9.35 6.58
C ASN A 14 -23.09 -9.52 7.10
N ALA A 15 -22.23 -10.21 6.36
CA ALA A 15 -20.81 -10.34 6.69
C ALA A 15 -20.10 -8.98 6.66
N ILE A 16 -20.33 -8.18 5.62
CA ILE A 16 -19.75 -6.82 5.51
C ILE A 16 -20.29 -5.92 6.63
N LYS A 17 -21.61 -5.96 6.92
CA LYS A 17 -22.20 -5.19 8.02
C LYS A 17 -21.61 -5.56 9.37
N LYS A 18 -21.44 -6.86 9.64
CA LYS A 18 -20.77 -7.34 10.88
C LYS A 18 -19.32 -6.87 10.96
N GLY A 19 -18.57 -6.91 9.86
CA GLY A 19 -17.20 -6.43 9.79
C GLY A 19 -17.09 -4.93 10.11
N PHE A 20 -17.92 -4.09 9.49
CA PHE A 20 -17.97 -2.66 9.81
C PHE A 20 -18.35 -2.37 11.25
N LYS A 21 -19.36 -3.11 11.78
CA LYS A 21 -19.77 -2.98 13.16
C LYS A 21 -18.63 -3.28 14.12
N LEU A 22 -17.95 -4.40 13.92
CA LEU A 22 -16.80 -4.81 14.76
C LEU A 22 -15.65 -3.80 14.66
N ALA A 23 -15.35 -3.31 13.45
CA ALA A 23 -14.31 -2.30 13.24
C ALA A 23 -14.63 -0.99 14.01
N LEU A 24 -15.88 -0.52 13.96
CA LEU A 24 -16.31 0.67 14.68
C LEU A 24 -16.31 0.48 16.21
N GLU A 25 -16.71 -0.68 16.69
CA GLU A 25 -16.74 -1.00 18.13
C GLU A 25 -15.32 -1.08 18.73
N ASN A 26 -14.31 -1.41 17.91
CA ASN A 26 -12.90 -1.46 18.31
C ASN A 26 -12.09 -0.21 17.94
N ALA A 27 -12.69 0.77 17.22
CA ALA A 27 -12.02 1.98 16.85
C ALA A 27 -11.82 2.92 18.03
N ASP A 28 -10.67 3.57 18.10
CA ASP A 28 -10.40 4.62 19.08
C ASP A 28 -10.85 6.01 18.57
N THR A 29 -10.77 7.02 19.46
CA THR A 29 -11.16 8.40 19.14
C THR A 29 -10.34 8.97 17.97
N TYR A 30 -9.06 8.62 17.87
CA TYR A 30 -8.19 9.06 16.79
C TYR A 30 -8.61 8.47 15.44
N GLU A 31 -8.91 7.18 15.42
CA GLU A 31 -9.36 6.48 14.20
C GLU A 31 -10.69 7.04 13.71
N LEU A 32 -11.66 7.27 14.60
CA LEU A 32 -12.94 7.88 14.24
C LEU A 32 -12.76 9.30 13.70
N ALA A 33 -11.94 10.13 14.34
CA ALA A 33 -11.67 11.51 13.90
C ALA A 33 -10.96 11.54 12.55
N LYS A 34 -10.04 10.61 12.31
CA LYS A 34 -9.28 10.50 11.05
C LYS A 34 -10.16 10.15 9.86
N TYR A 35 -11.17 9.29 10.05
CA TYR A 35 -11.98 8.77 8.95
C TYR A 35 -13.34 9.47 8.79
N GLN A 36 -13.62 10.52 9.56
CA GLN A 36 -14.89 11.26 9.50
C GLN A 36 -15.08 12.14 8.26
N ALA A 37 -14.13 12.18 7.31
CA ALA A 37 -14.17 13.07 6.15
C ALA A 37 -15.52 13.05 5.41
N SER A 38 -16.12 14.23 5.23
CA SER A 38 -17.46 14.42 4.67
C SER A 38 -17.54 14.38 3.14
N ASN A 39 -16.41 14.40 2.44
CA ASN A 39 -16.36 14.51 0.97
C ASN A 39 -16.35 13.16 0.23
N ARG A 40 -16.96 12.13 0.80
CA ARG A 40 -17.08 10.80 0.20
C ARG A 40 -18.53 10.44 0.02
N ASP A 41 -18.84 9.69 -1.05
CA ASP A 41 -20.19 9.16 -1.33
C ASP A 41 -20.82 8.40 -0.15
N LEU A 42 -20.02 7.88 0.76
CA LEU A 42 -20.43 7.23 1.99
C LEU A 42 -19.56 7.75 3.14
N SER A 43 -20.14 8.51 4.03
CA SER A 43 -19.48 9.05 5.21
C SER A 43 -19.36 8.00 6.34
N LEU A 44 -18.53 8.27 7.34
CA LEU A 44 -18.45 7.43 8.53
C LEU A 44 -19.79 7.43 9.31
N VAL A 45 -20.50 8.56 9.30
CA VAL A 45 -21.84 8.68 9.91
C VAL A 45 -22.85 7.76 9.21
N ASP A 46 -22.80 7.67 7.87
CA ASP A 46 -23.69 6.77 7.13
C ASP A 46 -23.41 5.30 7.47
N ILE A 47 -22.14 4.96 7.68
CA ILE A 47 -21.76 3.59 8.09
C ILE A 47 -22.27 3.31 9.52
N VAL A 48 -22.13 4.25 10.45
CA VAL A 48 -22.67 4.12 11.82
C VAL A 48 -24.18 3.91 11.78
N ASN A 49 -24.91 4.71 10.99
CA ASN A 49 -26.35 4.56 10.79
C ASN A 49 -26.75 3.23 10.14
N LEU A 50 -25.88 2.66 9.31
CA LEU A 50 -26.17 1.42 8.61
C LEU A 50 -25.95 0.16 9.48
N VAL A 51 -24.94 0.20 10.38
CA VAL A 51 -24.53 -1.00 11.12
C VAL A 51 -24.86 -0.97 12.61
N HIS A 52 -25.26 0.19 13.14
CA HIS A 52 -25.65 0.40 14.54
C HIS A 52 -24.64 -0.21 15.52
N PRO A 53 -23.39 0.28 15.56
CA PRO A 53 -22.39 -0.23 16.49
C PRO A 53 -22.80 0.08 17.94
N LYS A 54 -22.35 -0.75 18.89
CA LYS A 54 -22.54 -0.52 20.30
C LYS A 54 -21.22 -0.03 20.90
N PRO A 55 -20.97 1.28 20.99
CA PRO A 55 -19.73 1.81 21.55
C PRO A 55 -19.60 1.42 23.03
N SER A 56 -18.37 1.28 23.51
CA SER A 56 -18.10 1.17 24.94
C SER A 56 -18.55 2.44 25.68
N LYS A 57 -18.71 2.35 27.01
CA LYS A 57 -19.10 3.52 27.83
C LYS A 57 -18.13 4.70 27.62
N GLU A 58 -16.85 4.41 27.48
CA GLU A 58 -15.79 5.41 27.26
C GLU A 58 -15.92 6.08 25.90
N MET A 59 -16.32 5.33 24.87
CA MET A 59 -16.43 5.82 23.50
C MET A 59 -17.80 6.48 23.19
N ALA A 60 -18.79 6.34 24.06
CA ALA A 60 -20.15 6.84 23.80
C ALA A 60 -20.19 8.35 23.50
N SER A 61 -19.41 9.16 24.25
CA SER A 61 -19.31 10.60 24.01
C SER A 61 -18.65 10.94 22.67
N THR A 62 -17.66 10.16 22.27
CA THR A 62 -16.96 10.32 20.97
C THR A 62 -17.91 10.03 19.80
N PHE A 63 -18.68 8.93 19.90
CA PHE A 63 -19.71 8.61 18.91
C PHE A 63 -20.81 9.68 18.83
N ALA A 64 -21.25 10.20 19.97
CA ALA A 64 -22.23 11.30 19.99
C ALA A 64 -21.69 12.55 19.26
N LYS A 65 -20.42 12.93 19.47
CA LYS A 65 -19.76 14.03 18.76
C LYS A 65 -19.61 13.74 17.27
N LEU A 66 -19.24 12.50 16.90
CA LEU A 66 -19.15 12.07 15.50
C LEU A 66 -20.49 12.25 14.79
N MET A 67 -21.59 11.78 15.40
CA MET A 67 -22.94 11.88 14.83
C MET A 67 -23.42 13.31 14.65
N LYS A 68 -22.99 14.24 15.51
CA LYS A 68 -23.28 15.66 15.40
C LYS A 68 -22.35 16.44 14.47
N GLY A 69 -21.28 15.80 13.94
CA GLY A 69 -20.24 16.48 13.18
C GLY A 69 -19.33 17.39 14.03
N GLU A 70 -19.35 17.21 15.34
CA GLU A 70 -18.60 18.01 16.31
C GLU A 70 -17.26 17.33 16.69
N LEU A 71 -16.96 16.16 16.13
CA LEU A 71 -15.71 15.47 16.40
C LEU A 71 -14.56 16.22 15.73
N LYS A 72 -13.78 16.95 16.51
CA LYS A 72 -12.62 17.68 16.01
C LYS A 72 -11.59 16.70 15.47
N GLN A 73 -10.92 17.05 14.35
CA GLN A 73 -9.75 16.31 13.89
C GLN A 73 -8.67 16.42 14.96
N PHE A 74 -8.21 15.27 15.48
CA PHE A 74 -7.21 15.22 16.52
C PHE A 74 -5.83 14.99 15.87
N ASN A 75 -4.90 15.95 16.10
CA ASN A 75 -3.44 15.74 16.06
C ASN A 75 -2.93 14.69 15.04
N THR A 76 -3.52 14.66 13.84
CA THR A 76 -2.94 13.88 12.74
C THR A 76 -1.66 14.58 12.27
N VAL A 77 -0.79 13.87 11.55
CA VAL A 77 0.39 14.48 10.91
C VAL A 77 -0.02 15.70 10.08
N GLU A 78 -1.09 15.55 9.31
CA GLU A 78 -1.62 16.58 8.43
C GLU A 78 -2.13 17.81 9.22
N ASP A 79 -2.87 17.57 10.29
CA ASP A 79 -3.43 18.66 11.13
C ASP A 79 -2.31 19.45 11.83
N LYS A 80 -1.37 18.76 12.46
CA LYS A 80 -0.23 19.41 13.13
C LYS A 80 0.63 20.20 12.14
N ASN A 81 0.97 19.62 11.00
CA ASN A 81 1.77 20.30 10.00
C ASN A 81 1.02 21.46 9.34
N THR A 82 -0.31 21.36 9.17
CA THR A 82 -1.15 22.46 8.65
C THR A 82 -1.18 23.61 9.64
N LYS A 83 -1.38 23.35 10.94
CA LYS A 83 -1.38 24.39 11.98
C LYS A 83 -0.03 25.09 12.05
N ALA A 84 1.08 24.35 12.07
CA ALA A 84 2.40 24.93 12.03
C ALA A 84 2.62 25.81 10.78
N GLY A 85 2.17 25.35 9.61
CA GLY A 85 2.24 26.13 8.38
C GLY A 85 1.42 27.40 8.41
N GLN A 86 0.22 27.37 8.99
CA GLN A 86 -0.65 28.53 9.14
C GLN A 86 -0.05 29.58 10.09
N GLU A 87 0.49 29.13 11.22
CA GLU A 87 1.13 30.00 12.20
C GLU A 87 2.35 30.72 11.63
N VAL A 88 3.23 29.99 10.98
CA VAL A 88 4.42 30.55 10.31
C VAL A 88 4.02 31.52 9.19
N ALA A 89 3.03 31.17 8.37
CA ALA A 89 2.53 32.04 7.30
C ALA A 89 1.96 33.36 7.85
N LEU A 90 1.29 33.32 9.01
CA LEU A 90 0.79 34.53 9.69
C LEU A 90 1.97 35.43 10.12
N HIS A 91 3.02 34.88 10.75
CA HIS A 91 4.19 35.65 11.15
C HIS A 91 4.93 36.30 9.98
N VAL A 92 5.02 35.61 8.84
CA VAL A 92 5.58 36.20 7.60
C VAL A 92 4.69 37.35 7.09
N LYS A 93 3.37 37.18 7.10
CA LYS A 93 2.42 38.21 6.64
C LYS A 93 2.47 39.48 7.50
N GLU A 94 2.67 39.32 8.80
CA GLU A 94 2.77 40.42 9.77
C GLU A 94 4.18 41.03 9.82
N GLY A 95 5.11 40.60 8.99
CA GLY A 95 6.47 41.11 8.95
C GLY A 95 7.35 40.74 10.16
N ARG A 96 6.90 39.80 10.99
CA ARG A 96 7.64 39.34 12.18
C ARG A 96 8.74 38.31 11.82
N MET A 97 8.72 37.80 10.61
CA MET A 97 9.64 36.75 10.15
C MET A 97 9.86 36.89 8.64
N THR A 98 11.09 36.68 8.20
CA THR A 98 11.44 36.55 6.78
C THR A 98 11.02 35.20 6.22
N LYS A 99 10.94 35.06 4.90
CA LYS A 99 10.65 33.78 4.26
C LYS A 99 11.71 32.71 4.58
N ALA A 100 12.99 33.10 4.64
CA ALA A 100 14.06 32.16 4.94
C ALA A 100 13.98 31.64 6.38
N GLU A 101 13.73 32.52 7.36
CA GLU A 101 13.49 32.13 8.74
C GLU A 101 12.25 31.24 8.87
N ALA A 102 11.20 31.54 8.12
CA ALA A 102 9.95 30.77 8.08
C ALA A 102 10.17 29.33 7.60
N GLU A 103 11.03 29.11 6.60
CA GLU A 103 11.37 27.76 6.13
C GLU A 103 12.08 26.94 7.21
N VAL A 104 13.00 27.54 7.96
CA VAL A 104 13.72 26.88 9.07
C VAL A 104 12.76 26.51 10.19
N VAL A 105 11.99 27.50 10.69
CA VAL A 105 11.03 27.29 11.79
C VAL A 105 9.98 26.23 11.42
N LEU A 106 9.51 26.25 10.17
CA LEU A 106 8.55 25.26 9.70
C LEU A 106 9.18 23.85 9.61
N ALA A 107 10.43 23.74 9.22
CA ALA A 107 11.14 22.46 9.18
C ALA A 107 11.30 21.88 10.59
N GLU A 108 11.73 22.70 11.57
CA GLU A 108 11.86 22.32 12.98
C GLU A 108 10.50 21.89 13.58
N ALA A 109 9.47 22.70 13.39
CA ALA A 109 8.12 22.37 13.88
C ALA A 109 7.58 21.07 13.29
N LYS A 110 7.87 20.77 12.02
CA LYS A 110 7.53 19.49 11.42
C LYS A 110 8.33 18.33 11.97
N GLU A 111 9.63 18.53 12.22
CA GLU A 111 10.48 17.51 12.84
C GLU A 111 9.93 17.14 14.22
N ASP A 112 9.63 18.13 15.07
CA ASP A 112 9.05 17.93 16.40
C ASP A 112 7.70 17.20 16.33
N ASN A 113 6.85 17.57 15.39
CA ASN A 113 5.57 16.88 15.17
C ASN A 113 5.75 15.41 14.80
N TYR A 114 6.74 15.08 13.95
CA TYR A 114 7.05 13.70 13.62
C TYR A 114 7.64 12.96 14.81
N ALA A 115 8.55 13.60 15.56
CA ALA A 115 9.15 13.01 16.75
C ALA A 115 8.08 12.63 17.78
N GLU A 116 7.18 13.57 18.14
CA GLU A 116 6.08 13.29 19.07
C GLU A 116 5.19 12.14 18.63
N LEU A 117 4.79 12.12 17.35
CA LEU A 117 3.87 11.10 16.82
C LEU A 117 4.54 9.72 16.71
N ILE A 118 5.85 9.67 16.45
CA ILE A 118 6.64 8.44 16.36
C ILE A 118 6.91 7.89 17.75
N GLU A 119 7.39 8.72 18.70
CA GLU A 119 7.68 8.34 20.07
C GLU A 119 6.44 7.86 20.82
N THR A 120 5.32 8.56 20.64
CA THR A 120 4.03 8.17 21.25
C THR A 120 3.32 7.04 20.50
N ARG A 121 3.91 6.53 19.40
CA ARG A 121 3.32 5.50 18.51
C ARG A 121 1.92 5.85 17.99
N LYS A 122 1.61 7.15 17.91
CA LYS A 122 0.33 7.64 17.38
C LYS A 122 0.31 7.79 15.87
N ILE A 123 1.46 7.72 15.20
CA ILE A 123 1.52 7.70 13.75
C ILE A 123 1.04 6.35 13.22
N GLY A 124 0.06 6.35 12.32
CA GLY A 124 -0.36 5.12 11.65
C GLY A 124 0.70 4.65 10.65
N TYR A 125 0.85 3.33 10.47
CA TYR A 125 1.90 2.74 9.64
C TYR A 125 1.92 3.28 8.21
N LEU A 126 0.77 3.36 7.55
CA LEU A 126 0.67 3.94 6.20
C LEU A 126 0.99 5.45 6.17
N ALA A 127 0.67 6.18 7.25
CA ALA A 127 1.04 7.58 7.37
C ALA A 127 2.56 7.72 7.54
N LEU A 128 3.21 6.86 8.32
CA LEU A 128 4.66 6.82 8.46
C LEU A 128 5.33 6.60 7.10
N ILE A 129 4.96 5.55 6.37
CA ILE A 129 5.53 5.25 5.05
C ILE A 129 5.41 6.44 4.10
N ARG A 130 4.24 7.08 4.03
CA ARG A 130 3.99 8.23 3.14
C ARG A 130 4.76 9.49 3.54
N ASN A 131 5.17 9.61 4.80
CA ASN A 131 5.87 10.77 5.33
C ASN A 131 7.38 10.61 5.44
N LEU A 132 7.98 9.46 5.11
CA LEU A 132 9.45 9.27 5.16
C LEU A 132 10.20 10.33 4.36
N ARG A 133 9.69 10.67 3.17
CA ARG A 133 10.20 11.75 2.34
C ARG A 133 10.19 13.10 3.08
N ASN A 134 9.11 13.42 3.74
CA ASN A 134 8.97 14.68 4.49
C ASN A 134 9.89 14.70 5.70
N ILE A 135 10.03 13.59 6.41
CA ILE A 135 10.95 13.44 7.54
C ILE A 135 12.39 13.72 7.08
N LEU A 136 12.85 13.15 5.96
CA LEU A 136 14.20 13.47 5.46
C LEU A 136 14.35 14.92 5.01
N LYS A 137 13.29 15.55 4.47
CA LYS A 137 13.31 16.95 4.03
C LYS A 137 13.38 17.96 5.17
N THR A 138 12.95 17.59 6.39
CA THR A 138 13.13 18.47 7.56
C THR A 138 14.57 18.53 8.04
N GLY A 139 15.46 17.66 7.54
CA GLY A 139 16.81 17.52 8.06
C GLY A 139 16.86 16.72 9.35
N ALA A 140 15.89 15.82 9.53
CA ALA A 140 15.65 15.05 10.75
C ALA A 140 16.92 14.48 11.39
N LYS A 141 17.03 14.59 12.70
CA LYS A 141 18.13 14.07 13.51
C LYS A 141 18.19 12.53 13.43
N ALA A 142 19.38 12.00 13.69
CA ALA A 142 19.64 10.55 13.60
C ALA A 142 18.72 9.73 14.53
N GLU A 143 18.38 10.28 15.70
CA GLU A 143 17.49 9.67 16.68
C GLU A 143 16.07 9.49 16.12
N LEU A 144 15.53 10.52 15.47
CA LEU A 144 14.21 10.46 14.85
C LEU A 144 14.19 9.46 13.69
N ILE A 145 15.23 9.47 12.84
CA ILE A 145 15.38 8.50 11.76
C ILE A 145 15.41 7.08 12.30
N LYS A 146 16.17 6.84 13.38
CA LYS A 146 16.24 5.53 14.04
C LYS A 146 14.88 5.10 14.57
N SER A 147 14.19 5.96 15.33
CA SER A 147 12.86 5.65 15.88
C SER A 147 11.84 5.37 14.79
N ALA A 148 11.88 6.10 13.66
CA ALA A 148 11.04 5.82 12.51
C ALA A 148 11.38 4.47 11.87
N CYS A 149 12.66 4.10 11.74
CA CYS A 149 13.09 2.79 11.26
C CYS A 149 12.61 1.66 12.17
N ASP A 150 12.68 1.83 13.50
CA ASP A 150 12.20 0.84 14.46
C ASP A 150 10.68 0.60 14.32
N LEU A 151 9.90 1.65 14.04
CA LEU A 151 8.46 1.50 13.75
C LEU A 151 8.20 0.86 12.38
N LEU A 152 9.04 1.13 11.38
CA LEU A 152 8.90 0.52 10.05
C LEU A 152 9.03 -1.00 10.07
N ILE A 153 9.83 -1.55 10.99
CA ILE A 153 10.04 -2.99 11.15
C ILE A 153 9.22 -3.61 12.28
N ASP A 154 8.28 -2.86 12.88
CA ASP A 154 7.39 -3.38 13.91
C ASP A 154 6.34 -4.31 13.29
N GLU A 155 6.50 -5.62 13.48
CA GLU A 155 5.61 -6.65 12.94
C GLU A 155 4.15 -6.45 13.34
N LYS A 156 3.88 -6.00 14.58
CA LYS A 156 2.52 -5.79 15.07
C LYS A 156 1.85 -4.62 14.34
N MET A 157 2.60 -3.55 14.09
CA MET A 157 2.10 -2.42 13.31
C MET A 157 1.88 -2.80 11.85
N ILE A 158 2.78 -3.56 11.23
CA ILE A 158 2.66 -4.07 9.86
C ILE A 158 1.41 -4.92 9.73
N LYS A 159 1.23 -5.91 10.61
CA LYS A 159 0.07 -6.81 10.59
C LYS A 159 -1.24 -6.05 10.85
N LYS A 160 -1.28 -5.17 11.86
CA LYS A 160 -2.47 -4.35 12.17
C LYS A 160 -2.86 -3.41 11.03
N SER A 161 -1.89 -2.86 10.33
CA SER A 161 -2.11 -1.90 9.23
C SER A 161 -2.62 -2.54 7.95
N LEU A 162 -2.44 -3.86 7.80
CA LEU A 162 -2.71 -4.60 6.57
C LEU A 162 -2.01 -3.96 5.35
N VAL A 163 -0.82 -3.38 5.57
CA VAL A 163 -0.03 -2.83 4.47
C VAL A 163 0.37 -3.93 3.50
N PHE A 164 0.21 -3.66 2.21
CA PHE A 164 0.64 -4.61 1.18
C PHE A 164 2.07 -4.31 0.70
N PRO A 165 2.81 -5.34 0.28
CA PRO A 165 4.16 -5.20 -0.23
C PRO A 165 4.36 -4.10 -1.27
N HIS A 166 3.42 -3.90 -2.19
CA HIS A 166 3.52 -2.86 -3.23
C HIS A 166 3.51 -1.42 -2.68
N GLN A 167 2.91 -1.19 -1.50
CA GLN A 167 2.90 0.12 -0.86
C GLN A 167 4.25 0.45 -0.23
N ILE A 168 4.95 -0.58 0.25
CA ILE A 168 6.32 -0.48 0.79
C ILE A 168 7.31 -0.29 -0.36
N ASP A 169 7.13 -1.02 -1.46
CA ASP A 169 7.94 -0.92 -2.67
C ASP A 169 7.93 0.50 -3.24
N LEU A 170 6.74 1.11 -3.34
CA LEU A 170 6.61 2.50 -3.78
C LEU A 170 7.42 3.47 -2.89
N ALA A 171 7.38 3.29 -1.57
CA ALA A 171 8.16 4.13 -0.66
C ALA A 171 9.66 3.90 -0.84
N LEU A 172 10.08 2.65 -1.05
CA LEU A 172 11.47 2.28 -1.31
C LEU A 172 12.00 2.94 -2.59
N GLU A 173 11.25 2.87 -3.68
CA GLU A 173 11.60 3.51 -4.96
C GLU A 173 11.77 5.03 -4.80
N ILE A 174 10.81 5.69 -4.14
CA ILE A 174 10.88 7.14 -3.87
C ILE A 174 12.11 7.50 -3.03
N MET A 175 12.43 6.69 -2.01
CA MET A 175 13.59 6.92 -1.16
C MET A 175 14.90 6.81 -1.94
N LEU A 176 15.02 5.81 -2.81
CA LEU A 176 16.20 5.61 -3.64
C LEU A 176 16.36 6.72 -4.69
N ASP A 177 15.27 7.09 -5.36
CA ASP A 177 15.28 8.07 -6.46
C ASP A 177 15.59 9.49 -5.95
N GLU A 178 14.93 9.95 -4.89
CA GLU A 178 15.06 11.33 -4.42
C GLU A 178 16.24 11.57 -3.47
N PHE A 179 16.66 10.58 -2.69
CA PHE A 179 17.64 10.78 -1.61
C PHE A 179 18.91 9.93 -1.72
N GLY A 180 18.90 8.90 -2.56
CA GLY A 180 20.05 8.03 -2.76
C GLY A 180 20.63 7.51 -1.43
N THR A 181 21.92 7.75 -1.19
CA THR A 181 22.62 7.27 0.01
C THR A 181 22.12 7.88 1.32
N LYS A 182 21.53 9.07 1.29
CA LYS A 182 20.95 9.70 2.49
C LYS A 182 19.76 8.90 3.05
N ALA A 183 19.06 8.16 2.20
CA ALA A 183 17.94 7.32 2.60
C ALA A 183 18.37 5.92 3.09
N THR A 184 19.66 5.59 3.15
CA THR A 184 20.16 4.25 3.49
C THR A 184 19.49 3.62 4.73
N PRO A 185 19.28 4.32 5.85
CA PRO A 185 18.59 3.74 7.00
C PRO A 185 17.15 3.30 6.66
N PHE A 186 16.39 4.17 6.00
CA PHE A 186 15.02 3.87 5.58
C PHE A 186 14.96 2.77 4.53
N VAL A 187 15.88 2.75 3.56
CA VAL A 187 15.98 1.69 2.56
C VAL A 187 16.19 0.32 3.21
N LYS A 188 17.07 0.23 4.21
CA LYS A 188 17.27 -1.01 4.98
C LYS A 188 15.99 -1.43 5.73
N ALA A 189 15.37 -0.50 6.46
CA ALA A 189 14.15 -0.76 7.20
C ALA A 189 12.99 -1.16 6.29
N LEU A 190 12.81 -0.48 5.14
CA LEU A 190 11.77 -0.80 4.16
C LEU A 190 11.98 -2.18 3.53
N ASN A 191 13.21 -2.60 3.24
CA ASN A 191 13.49 -3.95 2.76
C ASN A 191 13.07 -5.01 3.78
N THR A 192 13.35 -4.80 5.07
CA THR A 192 12.90 -5.68 6.15
C THR A 192 11.37 -5.67 6.27
N ALA A 193 10.77 -4.48 6.30
CA ALA A 193 9.32 -4.31 6.37
C ALA A 193 8.59 -4.99 5.20
N TYR A 194 9.20 -4.99 4.02
CA TYR A 194 8.68 -5.66 2.85
C TYR A 194 8.50 -7.15 3.08
N GLU A 195 9.54 -7.81 3.60
CA GLU A 195 9.49 -9.24 3.92
C GLU A 195 8.43 -9.54 4.99
N LEU A 196 8.35 -8.69 6.02
CA LEU A 196 7.37 -8.81 7.10
C LEU A 196 5.92 -8.57 6.65
N ALA A 197 5.70 -7.86 5.54
CA ALA A 197 4.37 -7.59 4.99
C ALA A 197 3.85 -8.69 4.04
N ILE A 198 4.68 -9.65 3.63
CA ILE A 198 4.28 -10.77 2.75
C ILE A 198 3.05 -11.50 3.28
N PRO A 199 2.96 -11.88 4.58
CA PRO A 199 1.79 -12.57 5.12
C PRO A 199 0.48 -11.81 4.94
N ASN A 200 0.49 -10.48 4.97
CA ASN A 200 -0.72 -9.67 4.76
C ASN A 200 -1.39 -9.93 3.40
N LEU A 201 -0.60 -10.33 2.38
CA LEU A 201 -1.14 -10.70 1.09
C LEU A 201 -1.40 -12.21 0.98
N THR A 202 -0.57 -13.03 1.59
CA THR A 202 -0.50 -14.46 1.29
C THR A 202 -1.25 -15.36 2.27
N GLU A 203 -1.57 -14.89 3.48
CA GLU A 203 -2.31 -15.67 4.48
C GLU A 203 -3.67 -16.21 3.96
N LEU A 204 -4.28 -15.53 2.98
CA LEU A 204 -5.54 -15.96 2.36
C LEU A 204 -5.38 -17.13 1.37
N PHE A 205 -4.14 -17.46 0.99
CA PHE A 205 -3.84 -18.39 -0.10
C PHE A 205 -2.99 -19.60 0.33
N THR A 206 -2.97 -19.93 1.60
CA THR A 206 -2.12 -20.98 2.18
C THR A 206 -2.47 -22.40 1.72
N ASN A 207 -3.73 -22.65 1.32
CA ASN A 207 -4.18 -23.98 0.91
C ASN A 207 -4.17 -24.13 -0.61
N GLY A 208 -3.66 -25.26 -1.10
CA GLY A 208 -3.66 -25.64 -2.51
C GLY A 208 -2.45 -25.11 -3.30
N LYS A 209 -2.26 -25.70 -4.48
CA LYS A 209 -1.15 -25.35 -5.38
C LYS A 209 -1.48 -24.09 -6.18
N THR A 210 -0.57 -23.13 -6.20
CA THR A 210 -0.75 -21.86 -6.89
C THR A 210 0.26 -21.68 -8.01
N ALA A 211 -0.19 -21.24 -9.18
CA ALA A 211 0.65 -20.71 -10.24
C ALA A 211 0.49 -19.20 -10.32
N VAL A 212 1.58 -18.51 -10.57
CA VAL A 212 1.59 -17.08 -10.92
C VAL A 212 2.19 -16.93 -12.28
N VAL A 213 1.45 -16.32 -13.19
CA VAL A 213 1.86 -16.09 -14.58
C VAL A 213 1.85 -14.60 -14.81
N PHE A 214 3.02 -14.00 -15.03
CA PHE A 214 3.07 -12.58 -15.32
C PHE A 214 3.44 -12.31 -16.77
N ASP A 215 2.85 -11.25 -17.28
CA ASP A 215 3.08 -10.76 -18.63
C ASP A 215 4.46 -10.11 -18.73
N SER A 216 5.26 -10.56 -19.70
CA SER A 216 6.57 -10.00 -20.03
C SER A 216 6.63 -9.51 -21.48
N SER A 217 5.47 -9.23 -22.08
CA SER A 217 5.33 -8.68 -23.43
C SER A 217 5.89 -7.26 -23.54
N GLY A 218 5.98 -6.77 -24.77
CA GLY A 218 6.54 -5.44 -25.06
C GLY A 218 5.73 -4.29 -24.43
N SER A 219 4.40 -4.39 -24.35
CA SER A 219 3.52 -3.37 -23.74
C SER A 219 3.82 -3.17 -22.26
N MET A 220 4.25 -4.22 -21.55
CA MET A 220 4.60 -4.17 -20.14
C MET A 220 5.83 -3.30 -19.82
N SER A 221 6.58 -2.85 -20.84
CA SER A 221 7.65 -1.84 -20.69
C SER A 221 7.10 -0.42 -20.51
N THR A 222 5.79 -0.22 -20.71
CA THR A 222 5.15 1.09 -20.57
C THR A 222 5.21 1.55 -19.12
N SER A 223 5.68 2.78 -18.90
CA SER A 223 5.78 3.37 -17.58
C SER A 223 4.39 3.72 -17.03
N ILE A 224 4.06 3.20 -15.88
CA ILE A 224 2.85 3.54 -15.12
C ILE A 224 3.22 4.67 -14.14
N ARG A 225 2.48 5.78 -14.16
CA ARG A 225 2.63 6.83 -13.16
C ARG A 225 2.12 6.32 -11.80
N LEU A 226 3.00 6.26 -10.82
CA LEU A 226 2.69 5.78 -9.46
C LEU A 226 2.06 6.87 -8.59
N SER A 227 2.17 8.15 -8.99
CA SER A 227 1.69 9.31 -8.25
C SER A 227 1.44 10.48 -9.20
N ASN A 228 0.61 11.44 -8.79
CA ASN A 228 0.43 12.72 -9.49
C ASN A 228 1.70 13.61 -9.48
N ASN A 229 2.72 13.23 -8.73
CA ASN A 229 4.02 13.89 -8.72
C ASN A 229 4.95 13.27 -9.79
N LYS A 230 5.83 14.10 -10.36
CA LYS A 230 6.73 13.76 -11.48
C LYS A 230 7.77 12.67 -11.17
N SER A 231 8.02 12.36 -9.89
CA SER A 231 8.91 11.30 -9.44
C SER A 231 8.14 9.99 -9.27
N GLY A 232 8.61 8.92 -9.88
CA GLY A 232 8.10 7.57 -9.74
C GLY A 232 7.20 7.12 -10.91
N SER A 233 7.79 6.92 -12.07
CA SER A 233 7.21 6.08 -13.11
C SER A 233 7.95 4.74 -13.09
N GLU A 234 7.21 3.67 -12.86
CA GLU A 234 7.73 2.31 -12.91
C GLU A 234 7.07 1.56 -14.06
N ALA A 235 7.83 0.72 -14.76
CA ALA A 235 7.28 -0.10 -15.82
C ALA A 235 6.25 -1.11 -15.27
N ALA A 236 5.20 -1.40 -16.05
CA ALA A 236 4.16 -2.35 -15.66
C ALA A 236 4.73 -3.72 -15.29
N ILE A 237 5.76 -4.17 -16.01
CA ILE A 237 6.46 -5.42 -15.72
C ILE A 237 7.05 -5.46 -14.31
N ALA A 238 7.52 -4.33 -13.78
CA ALA A 238 8.10 -4.30 -12.44
C ALA A 238 7.02 -4.55 -11.36
N LYS A 239 5.80 -4.05 -11.56
CA LYS A 239 4.66 -4.34 -10.67
C LYS A 239 4.21 -5.80 -10.79
N ALA A 240 4.16 -6.33 -12.00
CA ALA A 240 3.82 -7.72 -12.24
C ALA A 240 4.85 -8.66 -11.60
N ALA A 241 6.13 -8.40 -11.80
CA ALA A 241 7.23 -9.14 -11.20
C ALA A 241 7.23 -9.06 -9.66
N LEU A 242 6.84 -7.91 -9.10
CA LEU A 242 6.71 -7.71 -7.68
C LEU A 242 5.65 -8.62 -7.05
N ILE A 243 4.46 -8.62 -7.64
CA ILE A 243 3.35 -9.49 -7.18
C ILE A 243 3.75 -10.95 -7.32
N ALA A 244 4.36 -11.33 -8.45
CA ALA A 244 4.84 -12.68 -8.68
C ALA A 244 5.90 -13.10 -7.63
N ALA A 245 6.88 -12.23 -7.33
CA ALA A 245 7.90 -12.49 -6.31
C ALA A 245 7.31 -12.61 -4.90
N THR A 246 6.31 -11.79 -4.58
CA THR A 246 5.62 -11.84 -3.29
C THR A 246 4.88 -13.17 -3.10
N LEU A 247 4.14 -13.63 -4.12
CA LEU A 247 3.42 -14.90 -4.08
C LEU A 247 4.38 -16.09 -4.14
N ALA A 248 5.44 -16.00 -4.94
CA ALA A 248 6.49 -17.02 -4.97
C ALA A 248 7.06 -17.27 -3.58
N LYS A 249 7.44 -16.20 -2.88
CA LYS A 249 8.05 -16.30 -1.55
C LYS A 249 7.03 -16.64 -0.45
N GLY A 250 5.84 -16.04 -0.49
CA GLY A 250 4.87 -16.15 0.60
C GLY A 250 4.10 -17.46 0.65
N ILE A 251 3.83 -18.08 -0.51
CA ILE A 251 3.08 -19.35 -0.61
C ILE A 251 3.75 -20.38 -1.51
N ASN A 252 5.02 -20.17 -1.82
CA ASN A 252 5.81 -21.08 -2.68
C ASN A 252 5.12 -21.38 -4.03
N ALA A 253 4.60 -20.31 -4.68
CA ALA A 253 3.88 -20.43 -5.94
C ALA A 253 4.84 -20.77 -7.08
N ASP A 254 4.41 -21.63 -7.99
CA ASP A 254 5.13 -21.85 -9.25
C ASP A 254 5.02 -20.60 -10.12
N VAL A 255 6.16 -20.10 -10.60
CA VAL A 255 6.21 -18.86 -11.36
C VAL A 255 6.43 -19.12 -12.84
N TYR A 256 5.63 -18.46 -13.65
CA TYR A 256 5.70 -18.46 -15.09
C TYR A 256 5.68 -17.01 -15.60
N HIS A 257 6.24 -16.82 -16.79
CA HIS A 257 6.05 -15.58 -17.54
C HIS A 257 5.63 -15.90 -18.97
N PHE A 258 4.97 -14.96 -19.62
CA PHE A 258 4.52 -15.16 -20.99
C PHE A 258 4.64 -13.89 -21.83
N ALA A 259 4.79 -14.13 -23.13
CA ALA A 259 4.66 -13.15 -24.21
C ALA A 259 4.16 -13.89 -25.46
N ASP A 260 4.96 -14.15 -26.48
CA ASP A 260 4.61 -15.04 -27.59
C ASP A 260 4.44 -16.49 -27.14
N ARG A 261 5.23 -16.88 -26.11
CA ARG A 261 5.22 -18.19 -25.47
C ARG A 261 5.20 -18.06 -23.95
N CYS A 262 4.80 -19.12 -23.26
CA CYS A 262 4.84 -19.21 -21.81
C CYS A 262 6.00 -20.11 -21.36
N ALA A 263 6.74 -19.69 -20.34
CA ALA A 263 7.84 -20.45 -19.77
C ALA A 263 7.83 -20.37 -18.23
N SER A 264 8.26 -21.47 -17.58
CA SER A 264 8.46 -21.50 -16.13
C SER A 264 9.74 -20.76 -15.74
N ILE A 265 9.74 -20.18 -14.54
CA ILE A 265 10.91 -19.54 -13.94
C ILE A 265 11.27 -20.33 -12.68
N SER A 266 12.52 -20.86 -12.66
CA SER A 266 13.09 -21.36 -11.43
C SER A 266 13.66 -20.22 -10.61
N TYR A 267 13.41 -20.22 -9.31
CA TYR A 267 13.91 -19.23 -8.38
C TYR A 267 14.34 -19.86 -7.06
N ASN A 268 15.17 -19.15 -6.30
CA ASN A 268 15.54 -19.57 -4.96
C ASN A 268 14.58 -18.91 -3.94
N PRO A 269 13.77 -19.69 -3.18
CA PRO A 269 12.84 -19.12 -2.20
C PRO A 269 13.53 -18.40 -1.03
N LEU A 270 14.83 -18.57 -0.85
CA LEU A 270 15.61 -17.86 0.16
C LEU A 270 16.00 -16.44 -0.29
N ASP A 271 15.93 -16.14 -1.59
CA ASP A 271 16.21 -14.80 -2.08
C ASP A 271 15.20 -13.78 -1.56
N SER A 272 15.65 -12.54 -1.39
CA SER A 272 14.73 -11.44 -1.02
C SER A 272 13.73 -11.18 -2.15
N VAL A 273 12.56 -10.65 -1.82
CA VAL A 273 11.56 -10.30 -2.83
C VAL A 273 12.14 -9.32 -3.86
N ASN A 274 12.97 -8.38 -3.43
CA ASN A 274 13.63 -7.45 -4.36
C ASN A 274 14.61 -8.15 -5.30
N THR A 275 15.31 -9.20 -4.85
CA THR A 275 16.16 -10.00 -5.70
C THR A 275 15.32 -10.77 -6.71
N LEU A 276 14.24 -11.41 -6.27
CA LEU A 276 13.30 -12.12 -7.15
C LEU A 276 12.65 -11.18 -8.17
N LYS A 277 12.18 -10.00 -7.73
CA LYS A 277 11.63 -8.96 -8.63
C LYS A 277 12.61 -8.65 -9.77
N LYS A 278 13.88 -8.40 -9.45
CA LYS A 278 14.91 -8.10 -10.46
C LYS A 278 15.15 -9.28 -11.41
N GLN A 279 15.23 -10.50 -10.87
CA GLN A 279 15.39 -11.72 -11.68
C GLN A 279 14.21 -11.92 -12.64
N PHE A 280 12.97 -11.63 -12.19
CA PHE A 280 11.77 -11.79 -13.00
C PHE A 280 11.68 -10.72 -14.09
N ILE A 281 11.99 -9.47 -13.78
CA ILE A 281 12.09 -8.39 -14.78
C ILE A 281 13.11 -8.74 -15.87
N ALA A 282 14.25 -9.32 -15.51
CA ALA A 282 15.29 -9.71 -16.45
C ALA A 282 14.87 -10.81 -17.44
N LYS A 283 13.70 -11.44 -17.24
CA LYS A 283 13.13 -12.41 -18.17
C LYS A 283 12.39 -11.77 -19.35
N GLN A 284 12.14 -10.46 -19.33
CA GLN A 284 11.51 -9.75 -20.45
C GLN A 284 12.25 -9.98 -21.75
N GLY A 285 11.51 -10.26 -22.81
CA GLY A 285 12.08 -10.54 -24.14
C GLY A 285 12.54 -11.99 -24.35
N SER A 286 12.72 -12.79 -23.28
CA SER A 286 13.22 -14.19 -23.43
C SER A 286 12.21 -15.16 -24.06
N VAL A 287 10.90 -14.81 -24.05
CA VAL A 287 9.83 -15.59 -24.66
C VAL A 287 9.08 -14.83 -25.75
N GLY A 288 9.69 -13.77 -26.26
CA GLY A 288 9.13 -12.88 -27.29
C GLY A 288 8.59 -11.58 -26.72
N TYR A 289 7.83 -10.84 -27.54
CA TYR A 289 7.29 -9.52 -27.19
C TYR A 289 5.79 -9.37 -27.43
N GLY A 290 5.15 -10.34 -28.09
CA GLY A 290 3.71 -10.38 -28.27
C GLY A 290 2.97 -10.79 -27.00
N THR A 291 1.63 -10.99 -27.09
CA THR A 291 0.78 -11.36 -25.94
C THR A 291 -0.13 -12.51 -26.32
N ASN A 292 0.27 -13.73 -25.97
CA ASN A 292 -0.44 -14.97 -26.28
C ASN A 292 -0.95 -15.67 -25.01
N PHE A 293 -2.18 -15.36 -24.59
CA PHE A 293 -2.83 -16.01 -23.44
C PHE A 293 -3.09 -17.51 -23.63
N GLY A 294 -3.27 -17.96 -24.88
CA GLY A 294 -3.53 -19.37 -25.17
C GLY A 294 -2.39 -20.30 -24.77
N ASP A 295 -1.16 -19.84 -24.86
CA ASP A 295 0.02 -20.63 -24.51
C ASP A 295 0.15 -20.86 -22.99
N ILE A 296 -0.44 -19.98 -22.17
CA ILE A 296 -0.43 -20.12 -20.71
C ILE A 296 -1.05 -21.46 -20.31
N PHE A 297 -2.25 -21.74 -20.80
CA PHE A 297 -3.03 -22.92 -20.38
C PHE A 297 -2.44 -24.22 -20.92
N SER A 298 -1.81 -24.17 -22.09
CA SER A 298 -1.10 -25.33 -22.64
C SER A 298 0.15 -25.68 -21.79
N LYS A 299 0.81 -24.65 -21.21
CA LYS A 299 2.05 -24.81 -20.46
C LYS A 299 1.85 -25.13 -18.98
N LEU A 300 0.81 -24.59 -18.35
CA LEU A 300 0.59 -24.74 -16.90
C LEU A 300 0.32 -26.20 -16.48
N GLY A 301 -0.27 -27.02 -17.33
CA GLY A 301 -0.67 -28.38 -16.96
C GLY A 301 -1.81 -28.41 -15.94
N LYS A 302 -2.16 -29.59 -15.45
CA LYS A 302 -3.24 -29.82 -14.49
C LYS A 302 -2.73 -29.78 -13.04
N GLY A 303 -3.61 -29.47 -12.10
CA GLY A 303 -3.32 -29.61 -10.66
C GLY A 303 -3.15 -28.31 -9.88
N TYR A 304 -3.27 -27.17 -10.52
CA TYR A 304 -3.33 -25.89 -9.79
C TYR A 304 -4.72 -25.63 -9.23
N THR A 305 -4.78 -25.27 -7.97
CA THR A 305 -6.02 -24.81 -7.32
C THR A 305 -6.31 -23.37 -7.72
N ARG A 306 -5.26 -22.57 -7.93
CA ARG A 306 -5.32 -21.16 -8.28
C ARG A 306 -4.29 -20.80 -9.33
N VAL A 307 -4.68 -19.91 -10.23
CA VAL A 307 -3.80 -19.30 -11.23
C VAL A 307 -4.00 -17.78 -11.17
N PHE A 308 -2.93 -17.05 -10.87
CA PHE A 308 -2.91 -15.59 -10.98
C PHE A 308 -2.27 -15.22 -12.32
N ILE A 309 -3.00 -14.49 -13.14
CA ILE A 309 -2.49 -13.92 -14.40
C ILE A 309 -2.39 -12.41 -14.21
N ILE A 310 -1.19 -11.88 -14.34
CA ILE A 310 -0.88 -10.46 -14.11
C ILE A 310 -0.46 -9.87 -15.45
N SER A 311 -1.28 -8.97 -16.01
CA SER A 311 -1.10 -8.41 -17.35
C SER A 311 -1.81 -7.07 -17.47
N ASP A 312 -1.37 -6.20 -18.37
CA ASP A 312 -2.10 -5.02 -18.80
C ASP A 312 -3.31 -5.37 -19.70
N MET A 313 -3.55 -6.66 -19.93
CA MET A 313 -4.65 -7.23 -20.71
C MET A 313 -4.70 -6.76 -22.17
N GLN A 314 -3.61 -6.25 -22.71
CA GLN A 314 -3.50 -5.86 -24.12
C GLN A 314 -3.19 -7.09 -24.97
N SER A 315 -4.24 -7.78 -25.40
CA SER A 315 -4.12 -8.94 -26.30
C SER A 315 -4.92 -8.72 -27.56
N GLY A 316 -4.31 -9.03 -28.72
CA GLY A 316 -5.01 -9.12 -30.00
C GLY A 316 -5.87 -10.39 -30.13
N HIS A 317 -5.71 -11.36 -29.24
CA HIS A 317 -6.46 -12.62 -29.19
C HIS A 317 -7.13 -12.71 -27.83
N GLY A 318 -8.41 -13.04 -27.80
CA GLY A 318 -9.15 -13.20 -26.53
C GLY A 318 -8.52 -14.26 -25.62
N ILE A 319 -8.85 -14.21 -24.33
CA ILE A 319 -8.46 -15.25 -23.36
C ILE A 319 -9.23 -16.52 -23.74
N VAL A 320 -8.55 -17.46 -24.38
CA VAL A 320 -9.12 -18.75 -24.74
C VAL A 320 -8.52 -19.80 -23.82
N GLY A 321 -9.36 -20.49 -23.09
CA GLY A 321 -8.99 -21.64 -22.26
C GLY A 321 -9.49 -21.50 -20.84
N LYS A 322 -10.42 -22.36 -20.48
CA LYS A 322 -10.82 -22.63 -19.11
C LYS A 322 -10.53 -24.11 -18.88
N GLU A 323 -9.42 -24.40 -18.25
CA GLU A 323 -9.11 -25.79 -17.94
C GLU A 323 -9.26 -26.07 -16.45
N GLY A 324 -10.13 -27.03 -16.16
CA GLY A 324 -10.27 -27.65 -14.83
C GLY A 324 -10.97 -26.80 -13.78
N ASN A 325 -10.85 -27.22 -12.51
CA ASN A 325 -11.47 -26.61 -11.34
C ASN A 325 -10.62 -25.49 -10.72
N SER A 326 -9.70 -24.87 -11.47
CA SER A 326 -8.84 -23.80 -10.97
C SER A 326 -9.59 -22.48 -10.88
N HIS A 327 -9.36 -21.73 -9.80
CA HIS A 327 -9.76 -20.32 -9.71
C HIS A 327 -8.74 -19.47 -10.46
N ILE A 328 -9.18 -18.74 -11.49
CA ILE A 328 -8.34 -17.85 -12.28
C ILE A 328 -8.61 -16.41 -11.84
N TYR A 329 -7.55 -15.69 -11.48
CA TYR A 329 -7.58 -14.28 -11.12
C TYR A 329 -6.77 -13.49 -12.15
N ALA A 330 -7.40 -12.55 -12.83
CA ALA A 330 -6.73 -11.57 -13.68
C ALA A 330 -6.52 -10.27 -12.88
N ILE A 331 -5.30 -9.75 -12.89
CA ILE A 331 -4.89 -8.56 -12.12
C ILE A 331 -4.27 -7.54 -13.06
#